data_c80d9131341203ce610dd10b155901a9
#
_entry.id   c80d9131341203ce610dd10b155901a9
#
_cell.length_a   1.000
_cell.length_b   1.000
_cell.length_c   1.000
_cell.angle_alpha   90.00
_cell.angle_beta   90.00
_cell.angle_gamma   90.00
#
_symmetry.space_group_name_H-M   'P 1'
#
loop_
_entity.id
_entity.type
_entity.pdbx_description
1 polymer ?
#
loop_
_entity_poly.entity_id
_entity_poly.type
_entity_poly.pdbx_seq_one_letter_code
_entity_poly.pdbx_strand_id
1 'polypeptide(L)'
;MNSLAIIGGGSWGTALAIILAPRFPRVRLWVYEADLAERMRETRENDVYLPGCRLPRHVEVVNQLPAALDGAEIVLSAIPSHLVRGLYQQMLPFLNQSMVFVSATKGLENGTLLRMSEVIRDVLRNRLAPRVAVISGPTFALEVARFEPTALVVASTDATLAEILQGAFSGPTFRLYANSDPIGVEIGGSVKNVVAIGAGVVHGLGLGHNAMAALITRGLAEITRLAVAMGGAAQTLAGLAGLGDLVLTCCGDLSRNRMVGVELAHGRKLEEIVSSMKMVAEGVKTTNAVSDLARRHSVELPIAEQMLQMLQFGISPREAIQRLMDRSLKGESG
;
A
#
# COMPACT_ATOMS: atom_id res chain seq x y z
N MET A 1 1.19 -1.75 -25.08
CA MET A 1 1.39 -0.55 -24.25
C MET A 1 2.87 -0.22 -24.22
N ASN A 2 3.23 1.02 -24.56
CA ASN A 2 4.62 1.43 -24.80
C ASN A 2 5.10 2.54 -23.85
N SER A 3 4.19 3.24 -23.19
CA SER A 3 4.51 4.41 -22.35
C SER A 3 3.88 4.31 -20.97
N LEU A 4 4.74 4.37 -19.94
CA LEU A 4 4.38 4.28 -18.53
C LEU A 4 4.76 5.57 -17.80
N ALA A 5 3.79 6.24 -17.20
CA ALA A 5 4.01 7.31 -16.25
C ALA A 5 3.85 6.76 -14.82
N ILE A 6 4.89 6.87 -14.00
CA ILE A 6 4.86 6.50 -12.58
C ILE A 6 4.80 7.80 -11.78
N ILE A 7 3.73 7.96 -11.02
CA ILE A 7 3.46 9.15 -10.23
C ILE A 7 3.80 8.86 -8.77
N GLY A 8 4.95 9.41 -8.34
CA GLY A 8 5.48 9.26 -6.99
C GLY A 8 6.92 8.73 -6.95
N GLY A 9 7.86 9.61 -6.58
CA GLY A 9 9.29 9.34 -6.43
C GLY A 9 9.68 8.78 -5.05
N GLY A 10 8.74 8.18 -4.30
CA GLY A 10 9.06 7.48 -3.07
C GLY A 10 9.76 6.14 -3.32
N SER A 11 10.06 5.39 -2.24
CA SER A 11 10.73 4.08 -2.35
C SER A 11 10.00 3.12 -3.30
N TRP A 12 8.67 3.02 -3.19
CA TRP A 12 7.88 2.08 -4.00
C TRP A 12 7.78 2.52 -5.47
N GLY A 13 7.53 3.79 -5.75
CA GLY A 13 7.49 4.28 -7.12
C GLY A 13 8.84 4.20 -7.82
N THR A 14 9.95 4.45 -7.11
CA THR A 14 11.30 4.26 -7.63
C THR A 14 11.59 2.79 -7.93
N ALA A 15 11.22 1.87 -7.03
CA ALA A 15 11.36 0.43 -7.27
C ALA A 15 10.55 -0.04 -8.48
N LEU A 16 9.31 0.44 -8.62
CA LEU A 16 8.48 0.16 -9.80
C LEU A 16 9.10 0.72 -11.09
N ALA A 17 9.71 1.91 -11.05
CA ALA A 17 10.42 2.46 -12.20
C ALA A 17 11.62 1.59 -12.61
N ILE A 18 12.33 1.02 -11.64
CA ILE A 18 13.47 0.12 -11.89
C ILE A 18 12.99 -1.20 -12.49
N ILE A 19 12.04 -1.87 -11.83
CA ILE A 19 11.64 -3.23 -12.23
C ILE A 19 10.82 -3.26 -13.52
N LEU A 20 10.04 -2.21 -13.80
CA LEU A 20 9.20 -2.11 -15.00
C LEU A 20 9.93 -1.50 -16.20
N ALA A 21 11.06 -0.83 -16.00
CA ALA A 21 11.82 -0.20 -17.08
C ALA A 21 12.11 -1.16 -18.25
N PRO A 22 12.53 -2.42 -18.06
CA PRO A 22 12.79 -3.34 -19.17
C PRO A 22 11.53 -3.71 -20.00
N ARG A 23 10.34 -3.40 -19.49
CA ARG A 23 9.06 -3.77 -20.10
C ARG A 23 8.46 -2.67 -20.98
N PHE A 24 8.95 -1.43 -20.84
CA PHE A 24 8.37 -0.27 -21.51
C PHE A 24 9.46 0.53 -22.22
N PRO A 25 9.29 0.83 -23.53
CA PRO A 25 10.22 1.70 -24.24
C PRO A 25 10.35 3.10 -23.64
N ARG A 26 9.29 3.60 -23.01
CA ARG A 26 9.23 4.92 -22.39
C ARG A 26 8.71 4.83 -20.98
N VAL A 27 9.54 5.17 -20.00
CA VAL A 27 9.17 5.24 -18.58
C VAL A 27 9.51 6.61 -18.02
N ARG A 28 8.51 7.28 -17.47
CA ARG A 28 8.69 8.55 -16.76
C ARG A 28 8.35 8.38 -15.29
N LEU A 29 9.26 8.83 -14.43
CA LEU A 29 9.07 8.87 -12.99
C LEU A 29 8.88 10.32 -12.56
N TRP A 30 7.67 10.65 -12.11
CA TRP A 30 7.40 11.95 -11.51
C TRP A 30 7.82 11.97 -10.04
N VAL A 31 8.64 12.94 -9.70
CA VAL A 31 9.16 13.19 -8.34
C VAL A 31 8.68 14.57 -7.91
N TYR A 32 8.04 14.63 -6.75
CA TYR A 32 7.46 15.89 -6.24
C TYR A 32 8.52 16.91 -5.89
N GLU A 33 9.56 16.50 -5.17
CA GLU A 33 10.66 17.36 -4.72
C GLU A 33 11.58 17.68 -5.91
N ALA A 34 11.66 18.95 -6.28
CA ALA A 34 12.42 19.38 -7.46
C ALA A 34 13.94 19.13 -7.32
N ASP A 35 14.47 19.37 -6.13
CA ASP A 35 15.88 19.12 -5.78
C ASP A 35 16.23 17.63 -5.80
N LEU A 36 15.34 16.76 -5.32
CA LEU A 36 15.52 15.32 -5.42
C LEU A 36 15.46 14.86 -6.88
N ALA A 37 14.50 15.39 -7.66
CA ALA A 37 14.39 15.05 -9.09
C ALA A 37 15.67 15.43 -9.87
N GLU A 38 16.29 16.56 -9.53
CA GLU A 38 17.56 17.01 -10.12
C GLU A 38 18.70 16.05 -9.77
N ARG A 39 18.89 15.75 -8.49
CA ARG A 39 19.89 14.76 -8.06
C ARG A 39 19.69 13.39 -8.70
N MET A 40 18.43 12.93 -8.77
CA MET A 40 18.11 11.65 -9.42
C MET A 40 18.41 11.63 -10.91
N ARG A 41 18.31 12.76 -11.63
CA ARG A 41 18.72 12.87 -13.04
C ARG A 41 20.24 12.75 -13.20
N GLU A 42 20.99 13.40 -12.32
CA GLU A 42 22.45 13.43 -12.33
C GLU A 42 23.07 12.10 -11.87
N THR A 43 22.67 11.62 -10.69
CA THR A 43 23.28 10.46 -10.03
C THR A 43 22.67 9.13 -10.46
N ARG A 44 21.47 9.18 -11.04
CA ARG A 44 20.66 7.98 -11.36
C ARG A 44 20.32 7.15 -10.13
N GLU A 45 20.16 7.80 -8.97
CA GLU A 45 19.83 7.16 -7.69
C GLU A 45 18.84 8.03 -6.90
N ASN A 46 17.94 7.37 -6.18
CA ASN A 46 17.09 8.01 -5.18
C ASN A 46 17.75 7.85 -3.81
N ASP A 47 18.64 8.76 -3.48
CA ASP A 47 19.47 8.75 -2.27
C ASP A 47 18.66 8.95 -0.97
N VAL A 48 17.42 9.46 -1.09
CA VAL A 48 16.55 9.72 0.06
C VAL A 48 15.67 8.52 0.40
N TYR A 49 15.00 7.95 -0.62
CA TYR A 49 13.94 6.97 -0.40
C TYR A 49 14.30 5.53 -0.78
N LEU A 50 15.32 5.34 -1.63
CA LEU A 50 15.77 4.03 -2.09
C LEU A 50 17.27 4.01 -2.41
N PRO A 51 18.12 4.32 -1.41
CA PRO A 51 19.57 4.38 -1.61
C PRO A 51 20.13 3.02 -2.04
N GLY A 52 21.21 3.05 -2.83
CA GLY A 52 21.90 1.87 -3.34
C GLY A 52 21.22 1.19 -4.53
N CYS A 53 20.12 1.76 -5.07
CA CYS A 53 19.41 1.21 -6.22
C CYS A 53 19.45 2.19 -7.41
N ARG A 54 20.08 1.75 -8.51
CA ARG A 54 20.32 2.59 -9.67
C ARG A 54 19.15 2.58 -10.66
N LEU A 55 18.69 3.75 -11.08
CA LEU A 55 17.67 3.90 -12.12
C LEU A 55 18.25 3.52 -13.50
N PRO A 56 17.55 2.70 -14.29
CA PRO A 56 17.91 2.42 -15.69
C PRO A 56 18.00 3.71 -16.52
N ARG A 57 18.94 3.77 -17.49
CA ARG A 57 19.26 5.00 -18.24
C ARG A 57 18.07 5.61 -18.97
N HIS A 58 17.14 4.78 -19.47
CA HIS A 58 15.97 5.24 -20.23
C HIS A 58 14.77 5.66 -19.34
N VAL A 59 14.86 5.52 -18.00
CA VAL A 59 13.86 6.11 -17.10
C VAL A 59 14.09 7.60 -17.04
N GLU A 60 13.11 8.36 -17.50
CA GLU A 60 13.13 9.83 -17.47
C GLU A 60 12.58 10.31 -16.11
N VAL A 61 13.39 11.01 -15.34
CA VAL A 61 12.96 11.63 -14.06
C VAL A 61 12.46 13.03 -14.32
N VAL A 62 11.23 13.32 -13.94
CA VAL A 62 10.57 14.61 -14.16
C VAL A 62 9.90 15.10 -12.88
N ASN A 63 9.78 16.42 -12.70
CA ASN A 63 9.06 17.00 -11.56
C ASN A 63 7.82 17.82 -11.98
N GLN A 64 7.48 17.83 -13.27
CA GLN A 64 6.29 18.48 -13.80
C GLN A 64 5.27 17.43 -14.25
N LEU A 65 4.03 17.52 -13.74
CA LEU A 65 2.96 16.58 -14.08
C LEU A 65 2.64 16.54 -15.58
N PRO A 66 2.57 17.68 -16.31
CA PRO A 66 2.35 17.64 -17.75
C PRO A 66 3.43 16.81 -18.47
N ALA A 67 4.70 16.99 -18.11
CA ALA A 67 5.81 16.23 -18.70
C ALA A 67 5.72 14.73 -18.40
N ALA A 68 5.30 14.36 -17.17
CA ALA A 68 5.12 12.95 -16.79
C ALA A 68 4.01 12.29 -17.61
N LEU A 69 2.92 13.00 -17.86
CA LEU A 69 1.68 12.45 -18.44
C LEU A 69 1.63 12.53 -19.98
N ASP A 70 2.53 13.31 -20.61
CA ASP A 70 2.56 13.47 -22.05
C ASP A 70 2.73 12.15 -22.80
N GLY A 71 1.72 11.74 -23.56
CA GLY A 71 1.70 10.48 -24.31
C GLY A 71 1.73 9.22 -23.45
N ALA A 72 1.41 9.30 -22.15
CA ALA A 72 1.30 8.13 -21.28
C ALA A 72 0.09 7.27 -21.66
N GLU A 73 0.30 5.96 -21.80
CA GLU A 73 -0.78 4.98 -21.95
C GLU A 73 -1.21 4.40 -20.59
N ILE A 74 -0.26 4.27 -19.68
CA ILE A 74 -0.51 3.82 -18.31
C ILE A 74 -0.05 4.91 -17.33
N VAL A 75 -0.93 5.27 -16.41
CA VAL A 75 -0.63 6.16 -15.27
C VAL A 75 -0.66 5.32 -13.99
N LEU A 76 0.52 5.01 -13.44
CA LEU A 76 0.68 4.23 -12.23
C LEU A 76 0.99 5.15 -11.06
N SER A 77 0.10 5.19 -10.06
CA SER A 77 0.27 6.01 -8.86
C SER A 77 0.81 5.21 -7.69
N ALA A 78 1.92 5.68 -7.10
CA ALA A 78 2.61 5.11 -5.94
C ALA A 78 2.94 6.21 -4.92
N ILE A 79 1.91 6.89 -4.44
CA ILE A 79 1.97 8.06 -3.56
C ILE A 79 1.25 7.77 -2.23
N PRO A 80 1.50 8.53 -1.17
CA PRO A 80 0.74 8.40 0.07
C PRO A 80 -0.78 8.56 -0.14
N SER A 81 -1.58 7.73 0.53
CA SER A 81 -3.04 7.63 0.33
C SER A 81 -3.77 8.97 0.48
N HIS A 82 -3.37 9.79 1.46
CA HIS A 82 -3.97 11.09 1.74
C HIS A 82 -3.69 12.17 0.68
N LEU A 83 -2.78 11.92 -0.27
CA LEU A 83 -2.44 12.85 -1.36
C LEU A 83 -3.12 12.49 -2.69
N VAL A 84 -3.72 11.30 -2.79
CA VAL A 84 -4.23 10.76 -4.06
C VAL A 84 -5.27 11.69 -4.68
N ARG A 85 -6.30 12.11 -3.94
CA ARG A 85 -7.36 12.98 -4.47
C ARG A 85 -6.81 14.29 -5.02
N GLY A 86 -6.05 15.02 -4.21
CA GLY A 86 -5.51 16.31 -4.59
C GLY A 86 -4.57 16.22 -5.81
N LEU A 87 -3.79 15.16 -5.90
CA LEU A 87 -2.88 14.96 -7.03
C LEU A 87 -3.64 14.58 -8.31
N TYR A 88 -4.64 13.71 -8.24
CA TYR A 88 -5.48 13.39 -9.39
C TYR A 88 -6.26 14.61 -9.89
N GLN A 89 -6.71 15.50 -9.00
CA GLN A 89 -7.31 16.79 -9.39
C GLN A 89 -6.32 17.67 -10.15
N GLN A 90 -5.05 17.74 -9.73
CA GLN A 90 -4.00 18.47 -10.45
C GLN A 90 -3.65 17.84 -11.80
N MET A 91 -3.68 16.52 -11.89
CA MET A 91 -3.42 15.79 -13.14
C MET A 91 -4.57 15.92 -14.16
N LEU A 92 -5.81 16.17 -13.69
CA LEU A 92 -7.02 16.11 -14.49
C LEU A 92 -6.95 16.86 -15.85
N PRO A 93 -6.34 18.07 -15.97
CA PRO A 93 -6.20 18.77 -17.24
C PRO A 93 -5.39 18.01 -18.30
N PHE A 94 -4.50 17.12 -17.89
CA PHE A 94 -3.54 16.41 -18.74
C PHE A 94 -3.93 14.95 -19.02
N LEU A 95 -5.04 14.49 -18.40
CA LEU A 95 -5.53 13.13 -18.58
C LEU A 95 -6.50 13.02 -19.75
N ASN A 96 -6.52 11.84 -20.40
CA ASN A 96 -7.43 11.56 -21.50
C ASN A 96 -8.03 10.15 -21.40
N GLN A 97 -9.03 9.84 -22.24
CA GLN A 97 -9.82 8.62 -22.21
C GLN A 97 -9.03 7.35 -22.59
N SER A 98 -7.93 7.46 -23.31
CA SER A 98 -7.11 6.31 -23.71
C SER A 98 -6.19 5.81 -22.61
N MET A 99 -5.98 6.59 -21.57
CA MET A 99 -5.13 6.25 -20.45
C MET A 99 -5.76 5.19 -19.55
N VAL A 100 -4.93 4.29 -19.08
CA VAL A 100 -5.25 3.29 -18.03
C VAL A 100 -4.64 3.75 -16.71
N PHE A 101 -5.43 3.68 -15.64
CA PHE A 101 -5.00 4.09 -14.31
C PHE A 101 -4.72 2.89 -13.43
N VAL A 102 -3.54 2.82 -12.83
CA VAL A 102 -3.14 1.74 -11.92
C VAL A 102 -2.78 2.33 -10.57
N SER A 103 -3.47 1.89 -9.52
CA SER A 103 -3.10 2.27 -8.16
C SER A 103 -2.18 1.24 -7.54
N ALA A 104 -0.98 1.66 -7.15
CA ALA A 104 -0.06 0.91 -6.30
C ALA A 104 -0.02 1.46 -4.87
N THR A 105 -0.91 2.40 -4.56
CA THR A 105 -1.04 3.04 -3.25
C THR A 105 -1.81 2.14 -2.30
N LYS A 106 -1.24 1.90 -1.13
CA LYS A 106 -1.88 1.13 -0.06
C LYS A 106 -2.42 2.08 1.01
N GLY A 107 -3.71 2.02 1.27
CA GLY A 107 -4.38 2.87 2.25
C GLY A 107 -5.80 3.22 1.85
N LEU A 108 -6.45 4.00 2.71
CA LEU A 108 -7.81 4.49 2.56
C LEU A 108 -7.80 6.02 2.66
N GLU A 109 -8.75 6.67 2.03
CA GLU A 109 -8.93 8.11 2.16
C GLU A 109 -9.67 8.42 3.47
N ASN A 110 -9.04 9.21 4.34
CA ASN A 110 -9.68 9.66 5.56
C ASN A 110 -10.89 10.58 5.24
N GLY A 111 -11.94 10.48 6.03
CA GLY A 111 -13.17 11.26 5.87
C GLY A 111 -14.17 10.60 4.92
N THR A 112 -13.82 10.32 3.68
CA THR A 112 -14.71 9.63 2.74
C THR A 112 -14.73 8.12 2.92
N LEU A 113 -13.65 7.55 3.44
CA LEU A 113 -13.41 6.12 3.61
C LEU A 113 -13.30 5.36 2.27
N LEU A 114 -13.06 6.05 1.19
CA LEU A 114 -12.93 5.47 -0.14
C LEU A 114 -11.60 4.74 -0.28
N ARG A 115 -11.65 3.61 -1.00
CA ARG A 115 -10.46 2.92 -1.49
C ARG A 115 -9.80 3.75 -2.60
N MET A 116 -8.52 3.58 -2.84
CA MET A 116 -7.78 4.40 -3.81
C MET A 116 -8.35 4.33 -5.22
N SER A 117 -8.81 3.15 -5.65
CA SER A 117 -9.48 2.98 -6.94
C SER A 117 -10.79 3.78 -7.03
N GLU A 118 -11.52 3.90 -5.92
CA GLU A 118 -12.75 4.71 -5.85
C GLU A 118 -12.44 6.20 -5.86
N VAL A 119 -11.40 6.63 -5.14
CA VAL A 119 -10.92 8.02 -5.19
C VAL A 119 -10.56 8.42 -6.62
N ILE A 120 -9.83 7.57 -7.34
CA ILE A 120 -9.48 7.82 -8.73
C ILE A 120 -10.73 7.95 -9.60
N ARG A 121 -11.67 7.00 -9.49
CA ARG A 121 -12.93 7.05 -10.25
C ARG A 121 -13.77 8.29 -9.88
N ASP A 122 -13.85 8.63 -8.62
CA ASP A 122 -14.61 9.78 -8.13
C ASP A 122 -14.08 11.11 -8.70
N VAL A 123 -12.77 11.29 -8.72
CA VAL A 123 -12.15 12.50 -9.30
C VAL A 123 -12.35 12.57 -10.82
N LEU A 124 -12.27 11.43 -11.51
CA LEU A 124 -12.27 11.39 -12.99
C LEU A 124 -13.67 11.32 -13.61
N ARG A 125 -14.70 10.87 -12.88
CA ARG A 125 -16.03 10.49 -13.40
C ARG A 125 -16.73 11.58 -14.24
N ASN A 126 -16.49 12.86 -13.94
CA ASN A 126 -17.13 13.97 -14.64
C ASN A 126 -16.45 14.33 -15.97
N ARG A 127 -15.27 13.74 -16.25
CA ARG A 127 -14.47 14.04 -17.44
C ARG A 127 -14.11 12.81 -18.27
N LEU A 128 -13.92 11.67 -17.61
CA LEU A 128 -13.47 10.42 -18.23
C LEU A 128 -14.31 9.25 -17.69
N ALA A 129 -14.41 8.17 -18.50
CA ALA A 129 -14.82 6.86 -18.02
C ALA A 129 -13.54 6.02 -17.73
N PRO A 130 -12.94 6.16 -16.53
CA PRO A 130 -11.59 5.64 -16.29
C PRO A 130 -11.56 4.12 -16.20
N ARG A 131 -10.63 3.51 -16.92
CA ARG A 131 -10.24 2.11 -16.73
C ARG A 131 -9.24 2.03 -15.58
N VAL A 132 -9.64 1.45 -14.45
CA VAL A 132 -8.85 1.44 -13.22
C VAL A 132 -8.53 0.03 -12.80
N ALA A 133 -7.26 -0.22 -12.49
CA ALA A 133 -6.76 -1.42 -11.83
C ALA A 133 -5.98 -1.05 -10.57
N VAL A 134 -5.75 -2.04 -9.73
CA VAL A 134 -4.93 -1.90 -8.51
C VAL A 134 -3.87 -2.98 -8.48
N ILE A 135 -2.70 -2.69 -7.92
CA ILE A 135 -1.67 -3.69 -7.64
C ILE A 135 -1.35 -3.73 -6.16
N SER A 136 -1.29 -4.92 -5.59
CA SER A 136 -0.91 -5.16 -4.19
C SER A 136 -0.34 -6.56 -4.01
N GLY A 137 0.40 -6.76 -2.91
CA GLY A 137 1.03 -8.03 -2.57
C GLY A 137 2.28 -7.84 -1.75
N PRO A 138 3.01 -8.91 -1.41
CA PRO A 138 4.22 -8.86 -0.61
C PRO A 138 5.35 -8.19 -1.39
N THR A 139 5.59 -6.90 -1.11
CA THR A 139 6.50 -6.05 -1.90
C THR A 139 7.26 -5.09 -1.00
N PHE A 140 8.46 -5.49 -0.56
CA PHE A 140 9.42 -4.52 -0.06
C PHE A 140 10.14 -3.85 -1.24
N ALA A 141 10.11 -2.53 -1.29
CA ALA A 141 10.65 -1.75 -2.41
C ALA A 141 12.11 -2.06 -2.69
N LEU A 142 12.92 -2.26 -1.64
CA LEU A 142 14.34 -2.57 -1.77
C LEU A 142 14.58 -3.92 -2.45
N GLU A 143 13.84 -4.96 -2.07
CA GLU A 143 13.95 -6.30 -2.65
C GLU A 143 13.52 -6.30 -4.12
N VAL A 144 12.40 -5.63 -4.42
CA VAL A 144 11.93 -5.45 -5.80
C VAL A 144 12.97 -4.73 -6.67
N ALA A 145 13.57 -3.65 -6.15
CA ALA A 145 14.58 -2.89 -6.87
C ALA A 145 15.89 -3.65 -7.09
N ARG A 146 16.15 -4.66 -6.26
CA ARG A 146 17.27 -5.60 -6.40
C ARG A 146 16.97 -6.81 -7.29
N PHE A 147 15.79 -6.80 -7.93
CA PHE A 147 15.33 -7.90 -8.78
C PHE A 147 15.18 -9.23 -8.03
N GLU A 148 14.91 -9.21 -6.73
CA GLU A 148 14.59 -10.41 -5.98
C GLU A 148 13.21 -10.95 -6.42
N PRO A 149 13.03 -12.28 -6.46
CA PRO A 149 11.77 -12.89 -6.92
C PRO A 149 10.57 -12.38 -6.13
N THR A 150 9.67 -11.70 -6.80
CA THR A 150 8.49 -11.06 -6.20
C THR A 150 7.23 -11.46 -6.95
N ALA A 151 6.19 -11.80 -6.21
CA ALA A 151 4.86 -12.10 -6.75
C ALA A 151 3.81 -11.20 -6.12
N LEU A 152 2.93 -10.62 -6.94
CA LEU A 152 1.86 -9.74 -6.49
C LEU A 152 0.61 -9.91 -7.36
N VAL A 153 -0.46 -9.20 -7.00
CA VAL A 153 -1.75 -9.25 -7.68
C VAL A 153 -1.97 -7.94 -8.44
N VAL A 154 -2.51 -8.06 -9.66
CA VAL A 154 -3.17 -6.97 -10.37
C VAL A 154 -4.67 -7.27 -10.41
N ALA A 155 -5.49 -6.35 -9.91
CA ALA A 155 -6.93 -6.55 -9.83
C ALA A 155 -7.71 -5.44 -10.52
N SER A 156 -8.76 -5.83 -11.25
CA SER A 156 -9.73 -4.94 -11.85
C SER A 156 -11.07 -5.64 -11.99
N THR A 157 -12.17 -4.88 -11.94
CA THR A 157 -13.50 -5.38 -12.35
C THR A 157 -13.59 -5.62 -13.86
N ASP A 158 -12.69 -5.04 -14.66
CA ASP A 158 -12.46 -5.36 -16.08
C ASP A 158 -11.38 -6.46 -16.16
N ALA A 159 -11.81 -7.72 -16.33
CA ALA A 159 -10.91 -8.88 -16.39
C ALA A 159 -9.87 -8.73 -17.53
N THR A 160 -10.29 -8.24 -18.69
CA THR A 160 -9.40 -8.00 -19.83
C THR A 160 -8.31 -6.99 -19.47
N LEU A 161 -8.65 -5.93 -18.73
CA LEU A 161 -7.66 -4.99 -18.25
C LEU A 161 -6.66 -5.63 -17.30
N ALA A 162 -7.13 -6.47 -16.37
CA ALA A 162 -6.25 -7.17 -15.43
C ALA A 162 -5.25 -8.08 -16.16
N GLU A 163 -5.70 -8.84 -17.17
CA GLU A 163 -4.86 -9.71 -18.00
C GLU A 163 -3.84 -8.92 -18.83
N ILE A 164 -4.27 -7.83 -19.46
CA ILE A 164 -3.36 -6.95 -20.23
C ILE A 164 -2.24 -6.42 -19.32
N LEU A 165 -2.60 -5.91 -18.13
CA LEU A 165 -1.63 -5.38 -17.18
C LEU A 165 -0.75 -6.48 -16.58
N GLN A 166 -1.29 -7.68 -16.34
CA GLN A 166 -0.52 -8.86 -15.95
C GLN A 166 0.60 -9.12 -16.96
N GLY A 167 0.27 -9.18 -18.25
CA GLY A 167 1.26 -9.41 -19.31
C GLY A 167 2.26 -8.26 -19.47
N ALA A 168 1.78 -7.00 -19.34
CA ALA A 168 2.63 -5.81 -19.50
C ALA A 168 3.64 -5.66 -18.37
N PHE A 169 3.26 -5.96 -17.13
CA PHE A 169 4.10 -5.74 -15.95
C PHE A 169 4.94 -6.96 -15.55
N SER A 170 4.53 -8.19 -15.91
CA SER A 170 5.28 -9.39 -15.52
C SER A 170 6.64 -9.47 -16.22
N GLY A 171 7.65 -9.83 -15.46
CA GLY A 171 9.04 -10.03 -15.90
C GLY A 171 9.67 -11.24 -15.22
N PRO A 172 10.95 -11.52 -15.46
CA PRO A 172 11.62 -12.73 -14.95
C PRO A 172 11.59 -12.87 -13.42
N THR A 173 11.67 -11.75 -12.70
CA THR A 173 11.70 -11.73 -11.22
C THR A 173 10.49 -11.01 -10.62
N PHE A 174 9.56 -10.53 -11.45
CA PHE A 174 8.39 -9.78 -11.02
C PHE A 174 7.14 -10.37 -11.65
N ARG A 175 6.41 -11.18 -10.90
CA ARG A 175 5.28 -11.95 -11.41
C ARG A 175 3.95 -11.40 -10.91
N LEU A 176 3.05 -11.05 -11.81
CA LEU A 176 1.70 -10.62 -11.47
C LEU A 176 0.70 -11.77 -11.67
N TYR A 177 -0.30 -11.80 -10.79
CA TYR A 177 -1.49 -12.67 -10.91
C TYR A 177 -2.71 -11.79 -11.09
N ALA A 178 -3.50 -12.06 -12.14
CA ALA A 178 -4.74 -11.34 -12.38
C ALA A 178 -5.82 -11.76 -11.36
N ASN A 179 -6.64 -10.79 -10.95
CA ASN A 179 -7.74 -10.98 -10.00
C ASN A 179 -8.92 -10.07 -10.38
N SER A 180 -10.14 -10.51 -10.16
CA SER A 180 -11.36 -9.75 -10.43
C SER A 180 -11.91 -9.00 -9.22
N ASP A 181 -11.25 -9.11 -8.05
CA ASP A 181 -11.67 -8.50 -6.79
C ASP A 181 -10.72 -7.37 -6.33
N PRO A 182 -10.86 -6.16 -6.87
CA PRO A 182 -10.09 -5.03 -6.40
C PRO A 182 -10.42 -4.62 -4.95
N ILE A 183 -11.62 -4.98 -4.44
CA ILE A 183 -12.02 -4.66 -3.06
C ILE A 183 -11.15 -5.43 -2.08
N GLY A 184 -11.12 -6.75 -2.19
CA GLY A 184 -10.30 -7.60 -1.34
C GLY A 184 -8.82 -7.26 -1.43
N VAL A 185 -8.30 -6.97 -2.63
CA VAL A 185 -6.90 -6.60 -2.86
C VAL A 185 -6.53 -5.27 -2.16
N GLU A 186 -7.37 -4.24 -2.25
CA GLU A 186 -7.11 -2.94 -1.62
C GLU A 186 -7.28 -2.99 -0.10
N ILE A 187 -8.32 -3.68 0.40
CA ILE A 187 -8.56 -3.82 1.84
C ILE A 187 -7.43 -4.64 2.47
N GLY A 188 -7.03 -5.75 1.88
CA GLY A 188 -5.88 -6.54 2.32
C GLY A 188 -4.62 -5.69 2.44
N GLY A 189 -4.25 -4.99 1.38
CA GLY A 189 -3.07 -4.13 1.33
C GLY A 189 -3.10 -2.94 2.28
N SER A 190 -4.30 -2.45 2.64
CA SER A 190 -4.46 -1.29 3.53
C SER A 190 -4.46 -1.69 5.01
N VAL A 191 -5.32 -2.64 5.39
CA VAL A 191 -5.57 -3.00 6.80
C VAL A 191 -4.40 -3.79 7.39
N LYS A 192 -3.66 -4.56 6.59
CA LYS A 192 -2.44 -5.24 7.04
C LYS A 192 -1.46 -4.31 7.76
N ASN A 193 -1.40 -3.05 7.36
CA ASN A 193 -0.50 -2.06 7.94
C ASN A 193 -0.87 -1.75 9.40
N VAL A 194 -2.15 -1.82 9.73
CA VAL A 194 -2.63 -1.67 11.12
C VAL A 194 -2.22 -2.90 11.95
N VAL A 195 -2.42 -4.11 11.42
CA VAL A 195 -2.00 -5.35 12.09
C VAL A 195 -0.49 -5.41 12.29
N ALA A 196 0.28 -4.87 11.33
CA ALA A 196 1.74 -4.82 11.41
C ALA A 196 2.25 -3.93 12.56
N ILE A 197 1.51 -2.89 12.97
CA ILE A 197 1.82 -2.13 14.20
C ILE A 197 1.71 -3.08 15.40
N GLY A 198 0.64 -3.87 15.48
CA GLY A 198 0.48 -4.89 16.53
C GLY A 198 1.60 -5.94 16.53
N ALA A 199 2.06 -6.37 15.34
CA ALA A 199 3.21 -7.26 15.21
C ALA A 199 4.50 -6.64 15.78
N GLY A 200 4.70 -5.35 15.54
CA GLY A 200 5.77 -4.59 16.17
C GLY A 200 5.67 -4.55 17.69
N VAL A 201 4.46 -4.36 18.23
CA VAL A 201 4.21 -4.40 19.67
C VAL A 201 4.56 -5.76 20.26
N VAL A 202 4.08 -6.86 19.64
CA VAL A 202 4.40 -8.23 20.06
C VAL A 202 5.90 -8.45 20.11
N HIS A 203 6.62 -8.01 19.07
CA HIS A 203 8.08 -8.13 18.98
C HIS A 203 8.79 -7.28 20.04
N GLY A 204 8.43 -5.99 20.17
CA GLY A 204 9.08 -5.06 21.09
C GLY A 204 8.88 -5.40 22.57
N LEU A 205 7.78 -6.08 22.91
CA LEU A 205 7.54 -6.62 24.26
C LEU A 205 8.24 -7.96 24.52
N GLY A 206 8.97 -8.51 23.53
CA GLY A 206 9.64 -9.80 23.66
C GLY A 206 8.70 -11.00 23.74
N LEU A 207 7.47 -10.89 23.22
CA LEU A 207 6.53 -12.00 23.18
C LEU A 207 6.94 -13.01 22.09
N GLY A 208 6.67 -14.28 22.36
CA GLY A 208 7.14 -15.39 21.53
C GLY A 208 6.39 -15.58 20.21
N HIS A 209 6.83 -16.59 19.45
CA HIS A 209 6.27 -16.93 18.14
C HIS A 209 4.79 -17.29 18.17
N ASN A 210 4.29 -17.88 19.26
CA ASN A 210 2.87 -18.21 19.43
C ASN A 210 2.00 -16.93 19.37
N ALA A 211 2.41 -15.86 20.06
CA ALA A 211 1.70 -14.58 20.03
C ALA A 211 1.71 -13.95 18.64
N MET A 212 2.85 -14.02 17.92
CA MET A 212 2.97 -13.54 16.56
C MET A 212 2.07 -14.31 15.59
N ALA A 213 2.07 -15.65 15.67
CA ALA A 213 1.22 -16.50 14.85
C ALA A 213 -0.27 -16.22 15.10
N ALA A 214 -0.67 -16.12 16.37
CA ALA A 214 -2.04 -15.79 16.75
C ALA A 214 -2.45 -14.41 16.22
N LEU A 215 -1.59 -13.39 16.35
CA LEU A 215 -1.85 -12.04 15.84
C LEU A 215 -2.05 -12.03 14.31
N ILE A 216 -1.19 -12.70 13.55
CA ILE A 216 -1.28 -12.77 12.08
C ILE A 216 -2.57 -13.49 11.67
N THR A 217 -2.87 -14.64 12.28
CA THR A 217 -4.07 -15.42 11.95
C THR A 217 -5.35 -14.65 12.29
N ARG A 218 -5.43 -14.06 13.48
CA ARG A 218 -6.60 -13.28 13.89
C ARG A 218 -6.71 -11.97 13.13
N GLY A 219 -5.58 -11.32 12.82
CA GLY A 219 -5.53 -10.14 11.98
C GLY A 219 -6.02 -10.41 10.56
N LEU A 220 -5.64 -11.55 9.96
CA LEU A 220 -6.18 -11.97 8.67
C LEU A 220 -7.69 -12.19 8.73
N ALA A 221 -8.20 -12.79 9.79
CA ALA A 221 -9.64 -12.99 9.98
C ALA A 221 -10.39 -11.65 10.08
N GLU A 222 -9.83 -10.64 10.77
CA GLU A 222 -10.40 -9.29 10.82
C GLU A 222 -10.43 -8.63 9.44
N ILE A 223 -9.30 -8.66 8.72
CA ILE A 223 -9.19 -8.12 7.36
C ILE A 223 -10.22 -8.79 6.44
N THR A 224 -10.35 -10.10 6.54
CA THR A 224 -11.29 -10.88 5.71
C THR A 224 -12.73 -10.49 6.00
N ARG A 225 -13.13 -10.36 7.28
CA ARG A 225 -14.49 -9.93 7.65
C ARG A 225 -14.81 -8.56 7.07
N LEU A 226 -13.90 -7.60 7.19
CA LEU A 226 -14.10 -6.26 6.65
C LEU A 226 -14.20 -6.30 5.12
N ALA A 227 -13.29 -6.99 4.45
CA ALA A 227 -13.30 -7.09 3.00
C ALA A 227 -14.60 -7.71 2.46
N VAL A 228 -15.07 -8.79 3.08
CA VAL A 228 -16.34 -9.47 2.72
C VAL A 228 -17.54 -8.56 2.98
N ALA A 229 -17.58 -7.85 4.11
CA ALA A 229 -18.64 -6.91 4.40
C ALA A 229 -18.71 -5.74 3.41
N MET A 230 -17.57 -5.41 2.77
CA MET A 230 -17.49 -4.41 1.69
C MET A 230 -17.72 -4.99 0.28
N GLY A 231 -18.02 -6.28 0.16
CA GLY A 231 -18.29 -6.96 -1.11
C GLY A 231 -17.06 -7.61 -1.78
N GLY A 232 -15.95 -7.72 -1.07
CA GLY A 232 -14.76 -8.48 -1.51
C GLY A 232 -14.91 -9.99 -1.25
N ALA A 233 -14.04 -10.79 -1.82
CA ALA A 233 -14.03 -12.24 -1.70
C ALA A 233 -13.03 -12.71 -0.64
N ALA A 234 -13.46 -13.60 0.28
CA ALA A 234 -12.58 -14.17 1.32
C ALA A 234 -11.37 -14.89 0.70
N GLN A 235 -11.53 -15.52 -0.45
CA GLN A 235 -10.46 -16.21 -1.15
C GLN A 235 -9.32 -15.26 -1.58
N THR A 236 -9.62 -14.00 -1.91
CA THR A 236 -8.60 -12.99 -2.23
C THR A 236 -7.66 -12.76 -1.05
N LEU A 237 -8.22 -12.78 0.17
CA LEU A 237 -7.45 -12.53 1.39
C LEU A 237 -6.56 -13.73 1.79
N ALA A 238 -6.88 -14.94 1.37
CA ALA A 238 -6.00 -16.11 1.52
C ALA A 238 -4.79 -16.08 0.57
N GLY A 239 -4.77 -15.17 -0.41
CA GLY A 239 -3.74 -15.05 -1.43
C GLY A 239 -2.65 -14.03 -1.12
N LEU A 240 -1.93 -13.62 -2.19
CA LEU A 240 -0.78 -12.71 -2.11
C LEU A 240 -1.13 -11.32 -1.53
N ALA A 241 -2.27 -10.74 -1.93
CA ALA A 241 -2.67 -9.41 -1.49
C ALA A 241 -3.23 -9.37 -0.05
N GLY A 242 -3.60 -10.52 0.52
CA GLY A 242 -4.03 -10.68 1.91
C GLY A 242 -2.93 -11.30 2.75
N LEU A 243 -2.97 -12.65 2.90
CA LEU A 243 -2.04 -13.39 3.76
C LEU A 243 -0.58 -13.13 3.41
N GLY A 244 -0.21 -13.16 2.13
CA GLY A 244 1.18 -12.99 1.71
C GLY A 244 1.74 -11.63 2.14
N ASP A 245 1.01 -10.55 1.86
CA ASP A 245 1.42 -9.18 2.20
C ASP A 245 1.35 -8.92 3.72
N LEU A 246 0.41 -9.55 4.42
CA LEU A 246 0.30 -9.49 5.89
C LEU A 246 1.53 -10.13 6.56
N VAL A 247 1.87 -11.37 6.17
CA VAL A 247 3.02 -12.10 6.73
C VAL A 247 4.31 -11.33 6.49
N LEU A 248 4.56 -10.89 5.25
CA LEU A 248 5.74 -10.08 4.93
C LEU A 248 5.83 -8.84 5.83
N THR A 249 4.71 -8.11 5.99
CA THR A 249 4.70 -6.84 6.70
C THR A 249 4.82 -7.01 8.22
N CYS A 250 4.29 -8.09 8.77
CA CYS A 250 4.38 -8.42 10.20
C CYS A 250 5.75 -8.98 10.60
N CYS A 251 6.39 -9.77 9.73
CA CYS A 251 7.63 -10.46 10.06
C CYS A 251 8.90 -9.77 9.54
N GLY A 252 8.80 -9.00 8.45
CA GLY A 252 9.96 -8.41 7.79
C GLY A 252 10.47 -7.14 8.48
N ASP A 253 11.80 -7.01 8.55
CA ASP A 253 12.47 -5.90 9.23
C ASP A 253 12.37 -4.57 8.48
N LEU A 254 12.05 -4.59 7.19
CA LEU A 254 11.84 -3.41 6.37
C LEU A 254 10.45 -2.76 6.57
N SER A 255 9.60 -3.34 7.43
CA SER A 255 8.26 -2.84 7.69
C SER A 255 8.25 -1.63 8.61
N ARG A 256 7.97 -0.46 8.06
CA ARG A 256 7.83 0.80 8.81
C ARG A 256 6.71 0.74 9.85
N ASN A 257 5.59 0.08 9.54
CA ASN A 257 4.49 -0.06 10.48
C ASN A 257 4.86 -0.95 11.66
N ARG A 258 5.58 -2.06 11.40
CA ARG A 258 6.14 -2.89 12.46
C ARG A 258 7.12 -2.12 13.33
N MET A 259 7.99 -1.29 12.73
CA MET A 259 8.92 -0.43 13.47
C MET A 259 8.19 0.54 14.41
N VAL A 260 7.09 1.18 13.98
CA VAL A 260 6.25 2.01 14.86
C VAL A 260 5.79 1.22 16.09
N GLY A 261 5.30 -0.01 15.90
CA GLY A 261 4.86 -0.86 17.01
C GLY A 261 5.99 -1.23 17.98
N VAL A 262 7.19 -1.51 17.48
CA VAL A 262 8.38 -1.79 18.31
C VAL A 262 8.72 -0.58 19.19
N GLU A 263 8.76 0.60 18.61
CA GLU A 263 9.08 1.84 19.31
C GLU A 263 8.03 2.20 20.38
N LEU A 264 6.74 1.99 20.07
CA LEU A 264 5.66 2.14 21.06
C LEU A 264 5.80 1.15 22.23
N ALA A 265 6.20 -0.10 21.95
CA ALA A 265 6.44 -1.10 22.99
C ALA A 265 7.62 -0.74 23.89
N HIS A 266 8.60 -0.01 23.38
CA HIS A 266 9.72 0.55 24.16
C HIS A 266 9.37 1.85 24.89
N GLY A 267 8.11 2.30 24.84
CA GLY A 267 7.60 3.45 25.57
C GLY A 267 7.84 4.80 24.93
N ARG A 268 8.27 4.85 23.65
CA ARG A 268 8.38 6.12 22.90
C ARG A 268 6.98 6.64 22.54
N LYS A 269 6.82 7.96 22.54
CA LYS A 269 5.56 8.61 22.13
C LYS A 269 5.39 8.58 20.62
N LEU A 270 4.16 8.46 20.15
CA LEU A 270 3.84 8.40 18.73
C LEU A 270 4.37 9.60 17.95
N GLU A 271 4.23 10.81 18.51
CA GLU A 271 4.68 12.05 17.87
C GLU A 271 6.20 12.05 17.64
N GLU A 272 6.97 11.53 18.60
CA GLU A 272 8.44 11.43 18.51
C GLU A 272 8.84 10.39 17.44
N ILE A 273 8.11 9.27 17.40
CA ILE A 273 8.36 8.22 16.42
C ILE A 273 8.10 8.76 15.01
N VAL A 274 6.92 9.33 14.77
CA VAL A 274 6.50 9.82 13.45
C VAL A 274 7.41 10.98 12.98
N SER A 275 7.79 11.90 13.87
CA SER A 275 8.69 13.02 13.52
C SER A 275 10.10 12.57 13.15
N SER A 276 10.58 11.45 13.69
CA SER A 276 11.89 10.88 13.35
C SER A 276 11.90 10.08 12.02
N MET A 277 10.74 9.78 11.45
CA MET A 277 10.62 8.98 10.24
C MET A 277 10.70 9.85 8.96
N LYS A 278 11.61 9.50 8.04
CA LYS A 278 11.70 10.13 6.71
C LYS A 278 10.51 9.76 5.79
N MET A 279 9.87 8.64 6.06
CA MET A 279 8.78 8.11 5.23
C MET A 279 7.55 7.79 6.07
N VAL A 280 6.37 7.97 5.49
CA VAL A 280 5.09 7.75 6.17
C VAL A 280 4.89 6.29 6.54
N ALA A 281 4.48 6.01 7.79
CA ALA A 281 3.90 4.75 8.20
C ALA A 281 2.38 4.82 7.96
N GLU A 282 1.93 4.29 6.81
CA GLU A 282 0.53 4.38 6.38
C GLU A 282 -0.46 3.82 7.42
N GLY A 283 -0.07 2.78 8.16
CA GLY A 283 -0.91 2.16 9.19
C GLY A 283 -1.39 3.15 10.26
N VAL A 284 -0.55 4.11 10.65
CA VAL A 284 -0.93 5.12 11.66
C VAL A 284 -2.12 5.95 11.17
N LYS A 285 -2.09 6.39 9.89
CA LYS A 285 -3.20 7.18 9.30
C LYS A 285 -4.40 6.30 8.95
N THR A 286 -4.15 5.07 8.50
CA THR A 286 -5.21 4.14 8.07
C THR A 286 -6.02 3.60 9.24
N THR A 287 -5.48 3.56 10.46
CA THR A 287 -6.17 3.00 11.63
C THR A 287 -7.52 3.67 11.88
N ASN A 288 -7.62 4.99 11.74
CA ASN A 288 -8.89 5.71 11.89
C ASN A 288 -9.90 5.29 10.84
N ALA A 289 -9.50 5.31 9.57
CA ALA A 289 -10.37 4.93 8.48
C ALA A 289 -10.86 3.48 8.60
N VAL A 290 -10.01 2.57 9.08
CA VAL A 290 -10.37 1.17 9.33
C VAL A 290 -11.41 1.05 10.44
N SER A 291 -11.25 1.78 11.55
CA SER A 291 -12.25 1.80 12.64
C SER A 291 -13.60 2.39 12.18
N ASP A 292 -13.55 3.46 11.38
CA ASP A 292 -14.76 4.06 10.82
C ASP A 292 -15.48 3.14 9.84
N LEU A 293 -14.72 2.41 8.98
CA LEU A 293 -15.27 1.39 8.09
C LEU A 293 -15.88 0.23 8.88
N ALA A 294 -15.20 -0.25 9.92
CA ALA A 294 -15.72 -1.30 10.78
C ALA A 294 -17.08 -0.92 11.38
N ARG A 295 -17.21 0.31 11.88
CA ARG A 295 -18.49 0.83 12.39
C ARG A 295 -19.54 0.95 11.30
N ARG A 296 -19.19 1.48 10.12
CA ARG A 296 -20.11 1.64 8.97
C ARG A 296 -20.68 0.30 8.50
N HIS A 297 -19.86 -0.76 8.52
CA HIS A 297 -20.25 -2.09 8.07
C HIS A 297 -20.67 -3.02 9.21
N SER A 298 -20.73 -2.54 10.45
CA SER A 298 -21.10 -3.32 11.64
C SER A 298 -20.21 -4.57 11.84
N VAL A 299 -18.89 -4.41 11.62
CA VAL A 299 -17.90 -5.47 11.72
C VAL A 299 -17.02 -5.25 12.93
N GLU A 300 -16.81 -6.29 13.74
CA GLU A 300 -15.85 -6.24 14.84
C GLU A 300 -14.41 -6.48 14.37
N LEU A 301 -13.53 -5.54 14.65
CA LEU A 301 -12.09 -5.60 14.38
C LEU A 301 -11.30 -5.35 15.68
N PRO A 302 -11.26 -6.31 16.62
CA PRO A 302 -10.66 -6.11 17.95
C PRO A 302 -9.19 -5.67 17.91
N ILE A 303 -8.37 -6.27 17.05
CA ILE A 303 -6.95 -5.90 16.92
C ILE A 303 -6.83 -4.46 16.42
N ALA A 304 -7.56 -4.12 15.36
CA ALA A 304 -7.54 -2.75 14.81
C ALA A 304 -8.03 -1.73 15.84
N GLU A 305 -9.03 -2.08 16.65
CA GLU A 305 -9.52 -1.21 17.74
C GLU A 305 -8.45 -0.99 18.82
N GLN A 306 -7.72 -2.03 19.24
CA GLN A 306 -6.63 -1.84 20.21
C GLN A 306 -5.48 -1.01 19.62
N MET A 307 -5.20 -1.12 18.32
CA MET A 307 -4.23 -0.24 17.67
C MET A 307 -4.72 1.23 17.68
N LEU A 308 -6.00 1.46 17.43
CA LEU A 308 -6.59 2.80 17.55
C LEU A 308 -6.43 3.36 18.96
N GLN A 309 -6.77 2.55 19.98
CA GLN A 309 -6.67 2.94 21.40
C GLN A 309 -5.23 3.31 21.78
N MET A 310 -4.24 2.55 21.33
CA MET A 310 -2.83 2.88 21.59
C MET A 310 -2.40 4.16 20.87
N LEU A 311 -2.75 4.31 19.59
CA LEU A 311 -2.26 5.40 18.77
C LEU A 311 -2.92 6.75 19.11
N GLN A 312 -4.18 6.76 19.55
CA GLN A 312 -4.94 7.99 19.80
C GLN A 312 -5.16 8.31 21.27
N PHE A 313 -5.36 7.28 22.09
CA PHE A 313 -5.73 7.46 23.49
C PHE A 313 -4.61 7.06 24.45
N GLY A 314 -3.48 6.60 23.92
CA GLY A 314 -2.26 6.36 24.70
C GLY A 314 -2.36 5.19 25.66
N ILE A 315 -3.25 4.22 25.45
CA ILE A 315 -3.23 2.99 26.26
C ILE A 315 -1.89 2.28 26.08
N SER A 316 -1.41 1.64 27.14
CA SER A 316 -0.15 0.94 27.05
C SER A 316 -0.24 -0.31 26.15
N PRO A 317 0.86 -0.70 25.49
CA PRO A 317 0.93 -1.93 24.70
C PRO A 317 0.52 -3.19 25.50
N ARG A 318 0.90 -3.27 26.76
CA ARG A 318 0.52 -4.40 27.64
C ARG A 318 -0.97 -4.42 27.94
N GLU A 319 -1.56 -3.25 28.18
CA GLU A 319 -3.00 -3.13 28.41
C GLU A 319 -3.79 -3.51 27.14
N ALA A 320 -3.34 -3.10 25.95
CA ALA A 320 -3.96 -3.47 24.69
C ALA A 320 -4.02 -5.01 24.51
N ILE A 321 -2.91 -5.70 24.82
CA ILE A 321 -2.86 -7.17 24.76
C ILE A 321 -3.79 -7.78 25.80
N GLN A 322 -3.79 -7.28 27.03
CA GLN A 322 -4.66 -7.79 28.10
C GLN A 322 -6.14 -7.68 27.68
N ARG A 323 -6.55 -6.53 27.16
CA ARG A 323 -7.92 -6.32 26.64
C ARG A 323 -8.30 -7.29 25.52
N LEU A 324 -7.35 -7.69 24.66
CA LEU A 324 -7.59 -8.72 23.64
C LEU A 324 -7.78 -10.11 24.26
N MET A 325 -7.00 -10.44 25.29
CA MET A 325 -7.07 -11.74 25.97
C MET A 325 -8.31 -11.88 26.85
N ASP A 326 -8.79 -10.79 27.44
CA ASP A 326 -9.96 -10.78 28.36
C ASP A 326 -11.32 -10.79 27.59
N ARG A 327 -11.30 -10.82 26.26
CA ARG A 327 -12.54 -10.91 25.47
C ARG A 327 -13.28 -12.21 25.75
N SER A 328 -14.62 -12.14 25.64
CA SER A 328 -15.47 -13.34 25.77
C SER A 328 -15.05 -14.43 24.76
N LEU A 329 -15.08 -15.68 25.22
CA LEU A 329 -14.76 -16.83 24.39
C LEU A 329 -15.72 -16.93 23.20
N LYS A 330 -15.17 -17.17 22.01
CA LYS A 330 -15.93 -17.35 20.77
C LYS A 330 -15.40 -18.58 20.03
N GLY A 331 -16.21 -19.12 19.13
CA GLY A 331 -15.72 -20.10 18.15
C GLY A 331 -14.66 -19.49 17.24
N GLU A 332 -13.72 -20.30 16.74
CA GLU A 332 -12.64 -19.82 15.85
C GLU A 332 -13.17 -19.19 14.58
N SER A 333 -14.26 -19.71 14.04
CA SER A 333 -14.92 -19.27 12.79
C SER A 333 -16.03 -18.22 13.02
N GLY A 334 -16.19 -17.73 14.25
CA GLY A 334 -17.28 -16.82 14.62
C GLY A 334 -16.86 -15.36 14.69
#